data_8be826fcd729b54910f49807611a94db
#
_entry.id   8be826fcd729b54910f49807611a94db
#
_cell.length_a   1.000
_cell.length_b   1.000
_cell.length_c   1.000
_cell.angle_alpha   90.00
_cell.angle_beta   90.00
_cell.angle_gamma   90.00
#
_symmetry.space_group_name_H-M   'P 1'
#
loop_
_entity.id
_entity.type
_entity.pdbx_description
1 polymer ?
#
loop_
_entity_poly.entity_id
_entity_poly.type
_entity_poly.pdbx_seq_one_letter_code
_entity_poly.pdbx_strand_id
1 'polypeptide(L)'
;MADYPDILKKEHLTNEERKCICNQMMTTESHMEQLILKHFTDEDFRKVWERKIGGGVIGGKACGLLVARKLIEQDMPEYSGHIEPHNSFFVGTDVFYRYLVLNRCAELKARHTLEKEHFKETEELTSRLRNGMIPDDIREELADMLDHYGTTPIIVRSSSIMEDGYGNAFSGKYESIFCMNQGTKEERLEELEDAIRRVYASVMNEQAIEYRRKRHLLDVDEQMALLIQQVAGQAYGSFYFPAAAGMGCSYNPYKWMEYLNPEAGMLRMVAGLGTRAVERTPGDYPRLICLDRAQANLRTTMAERHKFSQRKVDVLDFAAKQLCTKPLEQIIELLPKWQKKMVLSRDTEAEDMLAERHIYRKIYFADCQGLVDDMDFIHMMRALMKMLETAYGRPVDVEFAVTCPEEDKWKLNLLQCRPLQAARSEQVRIPEGVDHELLFDVRRTSMRRSKEERIDYIVWVDPQQYYEYTYAKKPDVARFIGRINQRFEDTDYKLMLLVPGRIGTSSPELGVPVAYSEISQFNAICEVAYDKAGYHPELSYGSHMFQDMVEADVYYGAINDNSKTRLYQPELLAGCPEILAGLCPEEPEMLRIVKLYDVRKCRASLTLDAHEGRAVCRIQGMQD
;
A
#
# COMPACT_ATOMS: atom_id res chain seq x y z
N MET A 1 32.35 -26.27 9.54
CA MET A 1 30.91 -26.53 9.73
C MET A 1 30.45 -27.33 8.56
N ALA A 2 29.62 -28.38 8.77
CA ALA A 2 29.04 -29.11 7.63
C ALA A 2 28.17 -28.14 6.82
N ASP A 3 28.27 -28.26 5.51
CA ASP A 3 27.44 -27.45 4.60
C ASP A 3 25.97 -27.82 4.78
N TYR A 4 25.04 -26.86 4.84
CA TYR A 4 23.63 -27.13 5.16
C TYR A 4 22.94 -28.13 4.20
N PRO A 5 23.30 -28.27 2.91
CA PRO A 5 22.79 -29.32 2.04
C PRO A 5 23.08 -30.73 2.54
N ASP A 6 24.24 -30.97 3.16
CA ASP A 6 24.55 -32.26 3.75
C ASP A 6 23.80 -32.54 5.06
N ILE A 7 23.50 -31.46 5.81
CA ILE A 7 22.68 -31.55 7.02
C ILE A 7 21.24 -31.94 6.66
N LEU A 8 20.67 -31.40 5.59
CA LEU A 8 19.30 -31.67 5.13
C LEU A 8 19.06 -33.14 4.69
N LYS A 9 20.13 -33.89 4.36
CA LYS A 9 20.05 -35.32 4.02
C LYS A 9 19.80 -36.24 5.23
N LYS A 10 19.97 -35.73 6.46
CA LYS A 10 19.69 -36.47 7.70
C LYS A 10 18.20 -36.74 7.85
N GLU A 11 17.85 -37.88 8.41
CA GLU A 11 16.45 -38.24 8.67
C GLU A 11 15.80 -37.32 9.70
N HIS A 12 16.53 -36.97 10.76
CA HIS A 12 16.08 -36.04 11.81
C HIS A 12 17.14 -34.96 12.03
N LEU A 13 16.67 -33.72 12.18
CA LEU A 13 17.49 -32.55 12.45
C LEU A 13 17.43 -32.16 13.93
N THR A 14 18.57 -31.86 14.52
CA THR A 14 18.64 -31.25 15.86
C THR A 14 18.21 -29.79 15.81
N ASN A 15 17.87 -29.20 16.96
CA ASN A 15 17.52 -27.77 17.03
C ASN A 15 18.66 -26.85 16.55
N GLU A 16 19.91 -27.22 16.83
CA GLU A 16 21.08 -26.45 16.36
C GLU A 16 21.22 -26.53 14.83
N GLU A 17 20.98 -27.71 14.24
CA GLU A 17 20.99 -27.89 12.81
C GLU A 17 19.86 -27.16 12.12
N ARG A 18 18.63 -27.20 12.65
CA ARG A 18 17.51 -26.39 12.16
C ARG A 18 17.82 -24.90 12.18
N LYS A 19 18.42 -24.42 13.28
CA LYS A 19 18.85 -23.04 13.39
C LYS A 19 19.93 -22.67 12.37
N CYS A 20 20.91 -23.56 12.17
CA CYS A 20 21.95 -23.38 11.16
C CYS A 20 21.36 -23.30 9.74
N ILE A 21 20.45 -24.21 9.39
CA ILE A 21 19.73 -24.21 8.10
C ILE A 21 18.91 -22.93 7.94
N CYS A 22 18.15 -22.54 8.97
CA CYS A 22 17.33 -21.32 8.95
C CYS A 22 18.17 -20.09 8.61
N ASN A 23 19.32 -19.93 9.26
CA ASN A 23 20.19 -18.76 9.08
C ASN A 23 20.96 -18.76 7.75
N GLN A 24 21.20 -19.93 7.15
CA GLN A 24 21.92 -20.04 5.88
C GLN A 24 20.98 -20.09 4.66
N MET A 25 19.72 -20.50 4.84
CA MET A 25 18.79 -20.73 3.74
C MET A 25 17.56 -19.82 3.77
N MET A 26 17.06 -19.47 4.95
CA MET A 26 15.78 -18.77 5.07
C MET A 26 15.98 -17.28 5.33
N THR A 27 16.44 -16.91 6.53
CA THR A 27 16.54 -15.53 6.99
C THR A 27 17.57 -15.35 8.10
N THR A 28 18.08 -14.14 8.24
CA THR A 28 18.91 -13.71 9.38
C THR A 28 18.15 -12.78 10.33
N GLU A 29 16.87 -12.49 10.06
CA GLU A 29 16.02 -11.66 10.92
C GLU A 29 15.50 -12.49 12.09
N SER A 30 15.73 -12.01 13.33
CA SER A 30 15.57 -12.79 14.55
C SER A 30 14.12 -13.21 14.88
N HIS A 31 13.12 -12.36 14.59
CA HIS A 31 11.71 -12.70 14.86
C HIS A 31 11.20 -13.72 13.85
N MET A 32 11.56 -13.56 12.58
CA MET A 32 11.21 -14.52 11.54
C MET A 32 11.89 -15.87 11.78
N GLU A 33 13.17 -15.87 12.20
CA GLU A 33 13.89 -17.10 12.65
C GLU A 33 13.09 -17.85 13.73
N GLN A 34 12.63 -17.13 14.76
CA GLN A 34 11.85 -17.73 15.83
C GLN A 34 10.54 -18.35 15.35
N LEU A 35 9.80 -17.65 14.46
CA LEU A 35 8.57 -18.18 13.87
C LEU A 35 8.83 -19.42 13.02
N ILE A 36 9.85 -19.41 12.19
CA ILE A 36 10.24 -20.57 11.37
C ILE A 36 10.61 -21.76 12.25
N LEU A 37 11.50 -21.57 13.24
CA LEU A 37 11.94 -22.64 14.12
C LEU A 37 10.81 -23.23 14.97
N LYS A 38 9.81 -22.42 15.31
CA LYS A 38 8.64 -22.84 16.07
C LYS A 38 7.66 -23.69 15.25
N HIS A 39 7.45 -23.37 13.99
CA HIS A 39 6.35 -23.92 13.19
C HIS A 39 6.81 -24.90 12.09
N PHE A 40 8.05 -24.79 11.59
CA PHE A 40 8.55 -25.65 10.51
C PHE A 40 9.02 -27.01 11.02
N THR A 41 8.70 -28.03 10.25
CA THR A 41 9.23 -29.39 10.38
C THR A 41 10.50 -29.57 9.56
N ASP A 42 11.21 -30.68 9.73
CA ASP A 42 12.38 -31.03 8.89
C ASP A 42 12.00 -31.12 7.41
N GLU A 43 10.79 -31.61 7.14
CA GLU A 43 10.25 -31.73 5.78
C GLU A 43 9.98 -30.37 5.12
N ASP A 44 9.56 -29.38 5.89
CA ASP A 44 9.34 -28.02 5.37
C ASP A 44 10.66 -27.40 4.91
N PHE A 45 11.76 -27.59 5.63
CA PHE A 45 13.10 -27.16 5.20
C PHE A 45 13.55 -27.86 3.93
N ARG A 46 13.29 -29.19 3.78
CA ARG A 46 13.63 -29.93 2.55
C ARG A 46 12.83 -29.41 1.35
N LYS A 47 11.54 -29.20 1.51
CA LYS A 47 10.68 -28.62 0.45
C LYS A 47 11.16 -27.24 -0.02
N VAL A 48 11.62 -26.38 0.91
CA VAL A 48 12.20 -25.09 0.54
C VAL A 48 13.49 -25.28 -0.24
N TRP A 49 14.36 -26.19 0.21
CA TRP A 49 15.62 -26.49 -0.48
C TRP A 49 15.43 -27.00 -1.90
N GLU A 50 14.46 -27.91 -2.12
CA GLU A 50 14.10 -28.43 -3.45
C GLU A 50 13.60 -27.36 -4.43
N ARG A 51 13.12 -26.23 -3.91
CA ARG A 51 12.59 -25.10 -4.69
C ARG A 51 13.53 -23.90 -4.70
N LYS A 52 14.72 -24.05 -4.14
CA LYS A 52 15.69 -22.96 -4.05
C LYS A 52 16.74 -23.08 -5.15
N ILE A 53 16.99 -21.96 -5.83
CA ILE A 53 17.99 -21.80 -6.88
C ILE A 53 19.18 -21.01 -6.30
N GLY A 54 20.38 -21.54 -6.47
CA GLY A 54 21.61 -20.94 -5.98
C GLY A 54 21.75 -20.92 -4.45
N GLY A 55 22.77 -20.24 -3.94
CA GLY A 55 23.13 -20.12 -2.51
C GLY A 55 22.47 -18.96 -1.77
N GLY A 56 22.81 -18.81 -0.46
CA GLY A 56 22.32 -17.73 0.39
C GLY A 56 20.88 -17.90 0.87
N VAL A 57 20.29 -16.84 1.43
CA VAL A 57 18.93 -16.86 2.00
C VAL A 57 17.86 -16.47 0.99
N ILE A 58 16.61 -16.90 1.24
CA ILE A 58 15.46 -16.61 0.35
C ILE A 58 14.78 -15.28 0.63
N GLY A 59 15.12 -14.60 1.72
CA GLY A 59 14.68 -13.25 2.05
C GLY A 59 13.32 -13.12 2.72
N GLY A 60 12.95 -11.87 3.06
CA GLY A 60 11.82 -11.58 3.94
C GLY A 60 10.47 -11.93 3.34
N LYS A 61 10.20 -11.54 2.10
CA LYS A 61 8.92 -11.77 1.44
C LYS A 61 8.61 -13.27 1.27
N ALA A 62 9.61 -14.05 0.88
CA ALA A 62 9.49 -15.50 0.77
C ALA A 62 9.24 -16.16 2.13
N CYS A 63 9.97 -15.75 3.18
CA CYS A 63 9.77 -16.27 4.53
C CYS A 63 8.39 -15.93 5.08
N GLY A 64 7.92 -14.69 4.90
CA GLY A 64 6.59 -14.27 5.33
C GLY A 64 5.47 -15.07 4.68
N LEU A 65 5.57 -15.32 3.37
CA LEU A 65 4.64 -16.20 2.66
C LEU A 65 4.64 -17.62 3.25
N LEU A 66 5.80 -18.24 3.38
CA LEU A 66 5.92 -19.63 3.82
C LEU A 66 5.44 -19.84 5.25
N VAL A 67 5.79 -18.92 6.17
CA VAL A 67 5.32 -18.94 7.56
C VAL A 67 3.80 -18.82 7.62
N ALA A 68 3.22 -17.85 6.92
CA ALA A 68 1.77 -17.66 6.93
C ALA A 68 1.03 -18.89 6.39
N ARG A 69 1.53 -19.49 5.32
CA ARG A 69 0.94 -20.71 4.76
C ARG A 69 1.06 -21.90 5.69
N LYS A 70 2.19 -22.03 6.38
CA LYS A 70 2.38 -23.09 7.39
C LYS A 70 1.40 -22.94 8.56
N LEU A 71 1.17 -21.72 9.02
CA LEU A 71 0.19 -21.42 10.06
C LEU A 71 -1.24 -21.76 9.62
N ILE A 72 -1.61 -21.44 8.37
CA ILE A 72 -2.92 -21.82 7.81
C ILE A 72 -3.07 -23.35 7.80
N GLU A 73 -2.05 -24.07 7.35
CA GLU A 73 -2.07 -25.54 7.31
C GLU A 73 -2.27 -26.16 8.71
N GLN A 74 -1.62 -25.58 9.74
CA GLN A 74 -1.67 -26.07 11.12
C GLN A 74 -2.94 -25.66 11.88
N ASP A 75 -3.34 -24.39 11.76
CA ASP A 75 -4.32 -23.77 12.66
C ASP A 75 -5.69 -23.56 12.00
N MET A 76 -5.81 -23.80 10.67
CA MET A 76 -7.06 -23.63 9.92
C MET A 76 -7.37 -24.83 8.98
N PRO A 77 -7.24 -26.09 9.44
CA PRO A 77 -7.41 -27.28 8.60
C PRO A 77 -8.83 -27.38 8.00
N GLU A 78 -9.85 -26.81 8.65
CA GLU A 78 -11.23 -26.78 8.17
C GLU A 78 -11.39 -26.02 6.84
N TYR A 79 -10.49 -25.08 6.56
CA TYR A 79 -10.49 -24.32 5.31
C TYR A 79 -9.55 -24.86 4.24
N SER A 80 -8.93 -26.01 4.44
CA SER A 80 -7.97 -26.62 3.49
C SER A 80 -8.55 -26.78 2.09
N GLY A 81 -9.86 -27.04 1.97
CA GLY A 81 -10.57 -27.12 0.68
C GLY A 81 -10.67 -25.78 -0.06
N HIS A 82 -10.51 -24.67 0.64
CA HIS A 82 -10.60 -23.31 0.10
C HIS A 82 -9.24 -22.66 -0.13
N ILE A 83 -8.15 -23.26 0.34
CA ILE A 83 -6.80 -22.72 0.18
C ILE A 83 -6.11 -23.41 -1.00
N GLU A 84 -5.64 -22.62 -1.94
CA GLU A 84 -4.86 -23.10 -3.08
C GLU A 84 -3.40 -23.30 -2.67
N PRO A 85 -2.75 -24.45 -2.97
CA PRO A 85 -1.33 -24.64 -2.70
C PRO A 85 -0.49 -23.58 -3.41
N HIS A 86 0.58 -23.11 -2.76
CA HIS A 86 1.50 -22.22 -3.45
C HIS A 86 2.38 -22.99 -4.44
N ASN A 87 2.73 -22.36 -5.55
CA ASN A 87 3.72 -22.85 -6.48
C ASN A 87 4.77 -21.76 -6.67
N SER A 88 5.85 -21.86 -5.89
CA SER A 88 6.89 -20.82 -5.79
C SER A 88 8.27 -21.44 -5.82
N PHE A 89 9.22 -20.72 -6.44
CA PHE A 89 10.65 -20.95 -6.35
C PHE A 89 11.34 -19.74 -5.74
N PHE A 90 12.53 -19.96 -5.20
CA PHE A 90 13.29 -18.98 -4.45
C PHE A 90 14.70 -18.84 -5.01
N VAL A 91 15.08 -17.68 -5.51
CA VAL A 91 16.46 -17.40 -5.91
C VAL A 91 17.18 -16.76 -4.72
N GLY A 92 18.21 -17.45 -4.23
CA GLY A 92 18.92 -17.01 -3.03
C GLY A 92 19.80 -15.78 -3.25
N THR A 93 20.13 -15.09 -2.15
CA THR A 93 20.91 -13.84 -2.16
C THR A 93 22.31 -13.99 -2.78
N ASP A 94 22.91 -15.18 -2.73
CA ASP A 94 24.22 -15.43 -3.35
C ASP A 94 24.20 -15.20 -4.87
N VAL A 95 23.10 -15.50 -5.53
CA VAL A 95 22.93 -15.27 -6.97
C VAL A 95 23.08 -13.79 -7.32
N PHE A 96 22.53 -12.90 -6.48
CA PHE A 96 22.69 -11.45 -6.66
C PHE A 96 24.15 -11.01 -6.54
N TYR A 97 24.88 -11.52 -5.54
CA TYR A 97 26.31 -11.20 -5.38
C TYR A 97 27.12 -11.71 -6.56
N ARG A 98 26.90 -12.95 -7.00
CA ARG A 98 27.54 -13.53 -8.18
C ARG A 98 27.24 -12.71 -9.45
N TYR A 99 26.00 -12.24 -9.58
CA TYR A 99 25.58 -11.35 -10.65
C TYR A 99 26.33 -10.01 -10.62
N LEU A 100 26.44 -9.38 -9.45
CA LEU A 100 27.21 -8.13 -9.28
C LEU A 100 28.70 -8.30 -9.66
N VAL A 101 29.32 -9.40 -9.24
CA VAL A 101 30.73 -9.67 -9.54
C VAL A 101 30.93 -9.94 -11.03
N LEU A 102 30.12 -10.82 -11.63
CA LEU A 102 30.22 -11.20 -13.04
C LEU A 102 30.10 -9.96 -13.95
N ASN A 103 29.22 -9.03 -13.60
CA ASN A 103 28.91 -7.84 -14.40
C ASN A 103 29.70 -6.59 -13.96
N ARG A 104 30.72 -6.75 -13.12
CA ARG A 104 31.59 -5.66 -12.62
C ARG A 104 30.79 -4.51 -11.96
N CYS A 105 29.69 -4.86 -11.29
CA CYS A 105 28.83 -3.92 -10.57
C CYS A 105 29.21 -3.76 -9.09
N ALA A 106 29.95 -4.71 -8.50
CA ALA A 106 30.23 -4.75 -7.07
C ALA A 106 31.00 -3.51 -6.58
N GLU A 107 32.04 -3.07 -7.32
CA GLU A 107 32.82 -1.88 -6.97
C GLU A 107 32.02 -0.58 -7.12
N LEU A 108 31.18 -0.48 -8.14
CA LEU A 108 30.28 0.65 -8.37
C LEU A 108 29.24 0.75 -7.25
N LYS A 109 28.62 -0.38 -6.87
CA LYS A 109 27.68 -0.45 -5.77
C LYS A 109 28.32 -0.03 -4.44
N ALA A 110 29.53 -0.51 -4.14
CA ALA A 110 30.27 -0.13 -2.93
C ALA A 110 30.61 1.36 -2.89
N ARG A 111 31.04 1.95 -4.01
CA ARG A 111 31.29 3.40 -4.10
C ARG A 111 30.03 4.22 -3.92
N HIS A 112 28.95 3.84 -4.58
CA HIS A 112 27.65 4.51 -4.44
C HIS A 112 27.14 4.55 -2.99
N THR A 113 27.45 3.54 -2.20
CA THR A 113 27.09 3.48 -0.77
C THR A 113 27.91 4.49 0.06
N LEU A 114 29.14 4.78 -0.32
CA LEU A 114 30.09 5.63 0.43
C LEU A 114 30.01 7.12 0.06
N GLU A 115 29.55 7.46 -1.15
CA GLU A 115 29.60 8.83 -1.67
C GLU A 115 28.19 9.41 -1.89
N LYS A 116 27.84 10.45 -1.16
CA LYS A 116 26.49 11.03 -1.05
C LYS A 116 25.97 11.81 -2.28
N GLU A 117 26.71 11.95 -3.39
CA GLU A 117 26.40 12.94 -4.45
C GLU A 117 26.43 12.44 -5.92
N HIS A 118 26.39 11.14 -6.24
CA HIS A 118 26.66 10.71 -7.63
C HIS A 118 25.47 10.14 -8.43
N PHE A 119 24.64 11.00 -9.00
CA PHE A 119 23.61 10.62 -10.00
C PHE A 119 24.19 9.91 -11.26
N LYS A 120 25.37 10.28 -11.72
CA LYS A 120 25.99 9.66 -12.91
C LYS A 120 26.38 8.20 -12.69
N GLU A 121 26.90 7.85 -11.52
CA GLU A 121 27.25 6.46 -11.18
C GLU A 121 26.00 5.59 -11.00
N THR A 122 24.89 6.17 -10.54
CA THR A 122 23.60 5.49 -10.45
C THR A 122 23.08 5.06 -11.82
N GLU A 123 23.15 5.92 -12.83
CA GLU A 123 22.74 5.59 -14.20
C GLU A 123 23.62 4.48 -14.81
N GLU A 124 24.93 4.56 -14.62
CA GLU A 124 25.86 3.52 -15.11
C GLU A 124 25.59 2.19 -14.42
N LEU A 125 25.46 2.18 -13.08
CA LEU A 125 25.18 0.96 -12.33
C LEU A 125 23.83 0.36 -12.73
N THR A 126 22.78 1.17 -12.83
CA THR A 126 21.46 0.75 -13.29
C THR A 126 21.52 0.14 -14.69
N SER A 127 22.24 0.79 -15.62
CA SER A 127 22.43 0.27 -16.98
C SER A 127 23.15 -1.06 -17.00
N ARG A 128 24.20 -1.24 -16.21
CA ARG A 128 24.92 -2.52 -16.09
C ARG A 128 24.05 -3.62 -15.49
N LEU A 129 23.27 -3.29 -14.45
CA LEU A 129 22.33 -4.23 -13.85
C LEU A 129 21.21 -4.64 -14.82
N ARG A 130 20.78 -3.75 -15.70
CA ARG A 130 19.74 -4.04 -16.73
C ARG A 130 20.23 -4.92 -17.86
N ASN A 131 21.52 -4.88 -18.18
CA ASN A 131 22.11 -5.56 -19.34
C ASN A 131 23.10 -6.65 -18.94
N GLY A 132 23.14 -7.03 -17.67
CA GLY A 132 24.09 -8.01 -17.14
C GLY A 132 23.77 -9.45 -17.58
N MET A 133 24.80 -10.27 -17.54
CA MET A 133 24.69 -11.73 -17.79
C MET A 133 24.37 -12.45 -16.49
N ILE A 134 23.45 -13.43 -16.55
CA ILE A 134 23.17 -14.35 -15.45
C ILE A 134 24.22 -15.47 -15.49
N PRO A 135 24.77 -15.95 -14.35
CA PRO A 135 25.70 -17.08 -14.33
C PRO A 135 25.12 -18.31 -15.00
N ASP A 136 25.93 -19.02 -15.79
CA ASP A 136 25.47 -20.14 -16.65
C ASP A 136 24.80 -21.27 -15.85
N ASP A 137 25.37 -21.66 -14.71
CA ASP A 137 24.80 -22.67 -13.82
C ASP A 137 23.40 -22.24 -13.25
N ILE A 138 23.23 -20.97 -12.91
CA ILE A 138 21.94 -20.44 -12.49
C ILE A 138 20.95 -20.42 -13.65
N ARG A 139 21.43 -20.12 -14.85
CA ARG A 139 20.61 -20.13 -16.06
C ARG A 139 20.05 -21.53 -16.36
N GLU A 140 20.83 -22.59 -16.12
CA GLU A 140 20.38 -23.98 -16.22
C GLU A 140 19.30 -24.29 -15.19
N GLU A 141 19.49 -23.94 -13.91
CA GLU A 141 18.48 -24.13 -12.85
C GLU A 141 17.17 -23.35 -13.13
N LEU A 142 17.26 -22.14 -13.69
CA LEU A 142 16.10 -21.36 -14.12
C LEU A 142 15.36 -22.02 -15.29
N ALA A 143 16.07 -22.64 -16.22
CA ALA A 143 15.48 -23.38 -17.34
C ALA A 143 14.71 -24.62 -16.86
N ASP A 144 15.22 -25.32 -15.84
CA ASP A 144 14.54 -26.46 -15.22
C ASP A 144 13.31 -26.04 -14.45
N MET A 145 13.38 -24.90 -13.75
CA MET A 145 12.22 -24.28 -13.09
C MET A 145 11.12 -23.94 -14.11
N LEU A 146 11.46 -23.41 -15.28
CA LEU A 146 10.47 -23.12 -16.34
C LEU A 146 9.78 -24.38 -16.86
N ASP A 147 10.47 -25.53 -16.91
CA ASP A 147 9.85 -26.80 -17.26
C ASP A 147 8.81 -27.22 -16.22
N HIS A 148 9.06 -26.94 -14.94
CA HIS A 148 8.07 -27.17 -13.89
C HIS A 148 6.80 -26.32 -14.06
N TYR A 149 6.92 -25.03 -14.40
CA TYR A 149 5.78 -24.13 -14.61
C TYR A 149 5.05 -24.37 -15.95
N GLY A 150 5.68 -25.05 -16.90
CA GLY A 150 5.15 -25.19 -18.25
C GLY A 150 4.96 -23.83 -18.92
N THR A 151 3.74 -23.53 -19.36
CA THR A 151 3.39 -22.24 -19.97
C THR A 151 2.50 -21.37 -19.06
N THR A 152 2.44 -21.68 -17.78
CA THR A 152 1.65 -20.87 -16.84
C THR A 152 2.39 -19.55 -16.54
N PRO A 153 1.71 -18.40 -16.56
CA PRO A 153 2.32 -17.12 -16.21
C PRO A 153 2.93 -17.12 -14.82
N ILE A 154 4.07 -16.46 -14.69
CA ILE A 154 4.79 -16.32 -13.43
C ILE A 154 5.06 -14.84 -13.13
N ILE A 155 5.35 -14.55 -11.88
CA ILE A 155 5.77 -13.22 -11.42
C ILE A 155 7.11 -13.35 -10.69
N VAL A 156 8.06 -12.49 -11.05
CA VAL A 156 9.34 -12.34 -10.35
C VAL A 156 9.23 -11.16 -9.40
N ARG A 157 9.38 -11.43 -8.11
CA ARG A 157 9.25 -10.44 -7.03
C ARG A 157 10.58 -10.33 -6.27
N SER A 158 10.93 -9.11 -5.86
CA SER A 158 11.99 -8.91 -4.88
C SER A 158 11.66 -9.63 -3.57
N SER A 159 12.66 -10.16 -2.91
CA SER A 159 12.57 -10.75 -1.57
C SER A 159 13.84 -10.39 -0.77
N SER A 160 14.10 -9.09 -0.65
CA SER A 160 15.24 -8.60 0.11
C SER A 160 15.12 -8.98 1.58
N ILE A 161 16.25 -9.11 2.27
CA ILE A 161 16.28 -9.29 3.73
C ILE A 161 15.65 -8.09 4.45
N MET A 162 15.73 -6.89 3.85
CA MET A 162 15.12 -5.67 4.42
C MET A 162 13.62 -5.56 4.15
N GLU A 163 13.05 -6.34 3.22
CA GLU A 163 11.62 -6.35 2.93
C GLU A 163 10.88 -7.22 3.94
N ASP A 164 9.68 -6.77 4.29
CA ASP A 164 8.71 -7.51 5.10
C ASP A 164 9.21 -7.93 6.50
N GLY A 165 10.24 -7.26 7.00
CA GLY A 165 10.81 -7.49 8.32
C GLY A 165 10.17 -6.66 9.43
N TYR A 166 10.54 -6.96 10.69
CA TYR A 166 10.01 -6.30 11.90
C TYR A 166 10.55 -4.88 12.16
N GLY A 167 11.06 -4.16 11.22
CA GLY A 167 11.61 -2.82 11.43
C GLY A 167 11.46 -1.90 10.23
N ASN A 168 11.34 -2.46 9.04
CA ASN A 168 11.34 -1.71 7.81
C ASN A 168 10.24 -2.22 6.85
N ALA A 169 9.51 -1.30 6.24
CA ALA A 169 8.55 -1.61 5.19
C ALA A 169 9.06 -1.06 3.86
N PHE A 170 9.68 -1.90 3.05
CA PHE A 170 10.10 -1.56 1.68
C PHE A 170 8.98 -1.75 0.65
N SER A 171 7.73 -1.70 1.09
CA SER A 171 6.57 -1.94 0.22
C SER A 171 6.56 -1.03 -1.00
N GLY A 172 6.45 -1.62 -2.18
CA GLY A 172 6.37 -0.90 -3.45
C GLY A 172 7.64 -0.14 -3.86
N LYS A 173 8.79 -0.40 -3.23
CA LYS A 173 10.06 0.26 -3.57
C LYS A 173 10.88 -0.49 -4.61
N TYR A 174 10.73 -1.81 -4.65
CA TYR A 174 11.35 -2.67 -5.66
C TYR A 174 10.30 -3.16 -6.66
N GLU A 175 10.74 -3.46 -7.87
CA GLU A 175 9.86 -3.92 -8.94
C GLU A 175 9.38 -5.37 -8.72
N SER A 176 8.17 -5.64 -9.22
CA SER A 176 7.63 -6.99 -9.42
C SER A 176 7.23 -7.12 -10.88
N ILE A 177 7.73 -8.13 -11.57
CA ILE A 177 7.63 -8.26 -13.02
C ILE A 177 6.85 -9.52 -13.39
N PHE A 178 5.76 -9.35 -14.11
CA PHE A 178 5.01 -10.45 -14.69
C PHE A 178 5.70 -10.95 -15.96
N CYS A 179 5.86 -12.27 -16.05
CA CYS A 179 6.29 -12.96 -17.24
C CYS A 179 5.11 -13.75 -17.81
N MET A 180 4.85 -13.58 -19.09
CA MET A 180 3.77 -14.31 -19.78
C MET A 180 4.07 -15.79 -19.86
N ASN A 181 5.35 -16.16 -19.91
CA ASN A 181 5.86 -17.52 -19.96
C ASN A 181 5.30 -18.30 -21.16
N GLN A 182 5.23 -17.64 -22.32
CA GLN A 182 4.70 -18.20 -23.58
C GLN A 182 5.79 -18.31 -24.64
N GLY A 183 5.61 -19.23 -25.58
CA GLY A 183 6.56 -19.44 -26.68
C GLY A 183 7.51 -20.61 -26.46
N THR A 184 8.68 -20.60 -27.11
CA THR A 184 9.73 -21.63 -26.95
C THR A 184 10.38 -21.54 -25.57
N LYS A 185 11.13 -22.56 -25.16
CA LYS A 185 11.85 -22.54 -23.87
C LYS A 185 12.86 -21.38 -23.82
N GLU A 186 13.52 -21.13 -24.94
CA GLU A 186 14.49 -20.04 -25.07
C GLU A 186 13.83 -18.67 -24.91
N GLU A 187 12.70 -18.41 -25.56
CA GLU A 187 11.93 -17.17 -25.44
C GLU A 187 11.45 -16.95 -24.00
N ARG A 188 10.95 -18.00 -23.35
CA ARG A 188 10.50 -17.94 -21.94
C ARG A 188 11.66 -17.67 -20.98
N LEU A 189 12.82 -18.28 -21.22
CA LEU A 189 14.02 -18.07 -20.41
C LEU A 189 14.55 -16.64 -20.59
N GLU A 190 14.56 -16.10 -21.79
CA GLU A 190 14.96 -14.71 -22.05
C GLU A 190 14.04 -13.71 -21.37
N GLU A 191 12.70 -13.94 -21.42
CA GLU A 191 11.71 -13.12 -20.69
C GLU A 191 11.96 -13.16 -19.18
N LEU A 192 12.21 -14.35 -18.61
CA LEU A 192 12.53 -14.52 -17.20
C LEU A 192 13.83 -13.81 -16.80
N GLU A 193 14.88 -13.96 -17.60
CA GLU A 193 16.15 -13.27 -17.37
C GLU A 193 16.02 -11.75 -17.41
N ASP A 194 15.21 -11.21 -18.34
CA ASP A 194 14.92 -9.77 -18.37
C ASP A 194 14.19 -9.33 -17.10
N ALA A 195 13.20 -10.09 -16.65
CA ALA A 195 12.49 -9.82 -15.42
C ALA A 195 13.43 -9.80 -14.19
N ILE A 196 14.34 -10.78 -14.09
CA ILE A 196 15.36 -10.84 -13.02
C ILE A 196 16.27 -9.61 -13.07
N ARG A 197 16.78 -9.24 -14.25
CA ARG A 197 17.62 -8.04 -14.43
C ARG A 197 16.88 -6.76 -13.98
N ARG A 198 15.60 -6.65 -14.29
CA ARG A 198 14.75 -5.52 -13.89
C ARG A 198 14.58 -5.46 -12.39
N VAL A 199 14.27 -6.57 -11.74
CA VAL A 199 14.13 -6.60 -10.28
C VAL A 199 15.47 -6.27 -9.60
N TYR A 200 16.59 -6.82 -10.09
CA TYR A 200 17.92 -6.47 -9.55
C TYR A 200 18.28 -4.99 -9.75
N ALA A 201 17.95 -4.43 -10.90
CA ALA A 201 18.18 -3.01 -11.17
C ALA A 201 17.31 -2.08 -10.29
N SER A 202 16.13 -2.55 -9.84
CA SER A 202 15.23 -1.75 -9.00
C SER A 202 15.80 -1.41 -7.62
N VAL A 203 16.88 -2.08 -7.18
CA VAL A 203 17.66 -1.69 -5.99
C VAL A 203 18.18 -0.26 -6.10
N MET A 204 18.42 0.21 -7.33
CA MET A 204 18.92 1.55 -7.65
C MET A 204 17.81 2.56 -7.95
N ASN A 205 16.53 2.18 -7.84
CA ASN A 205 15.43 3.12 -8.01
C ASN A 205 15.53 4.25 -6.99
N GLU A 206 15.30 5.48 -7.44
CA GLU A 206 15.38 6.68 -6.62
C GLU A 206 14.56 6.58 -5.32
N GLN A 207 13.32 6.07 -5.42
CA GLN A 207 12.45 5.84 -4.25
C GLN A 207 13.04 4.83 -3.25
N ALA A 208 13.74 3.80 -3.72
CA ALA A 208 14.38 2.81 -2.85
C ALA A 208 15.61 3.40 -2.15
N ILE A 209 16.42 4.17 -2.87
CA ILE A 209 17.59 4.88 -2.33
C ILE A 209 17.14 5.91 -1.30
N GLU A 210 16.13 6.72 -1.64
CA GLU A 210 15.58 7.75 -0.75
C GLU A 210 15.00 7.15 0.54
N TYR A 211 14.27 6.05 0.44
CA TYR A 211 13.76 5.34 1.61
C TYR A 211 14.90 4.85 2.51
N ARG A 212 15.96 4.23 1.93
CA ARG A 212 17.14 3.78 2.69
C ARG A 212 17.84 4.95 3.35
N ARG A 213 17.97 6.09 2.65
CA ARG A 213 18.56 7.32 3.20
C ARG A 213 17.78 7.83 4.43
N LYS A 214 16.45 7.94 4.32
CA LYS A 214 15.56 8.40 5.41
C LYS A 214 15.60 7.50 6.63
N ARG A 215 15.87 6.21 6.43
CA ARG A 215 15.92 5.20 7.49
C ARG A 215 17.33 4.92 8.00
N HIS A 216 18.34 5.67 7.54
CA HIS A 216 19.76 5.43 7.88
C HIS A 216 20.21 4.00 7.53
N LEU A 217 19.74 3.45 6.41
CA LEU A 217 20.05 2.11 5.93
C LEU A 217 20.99 2.11 4.71
N LEU A 218 21.58 3.24 4.34
CA LEU A 218 22.50 3.31 3.20
C LEU A 218 23.76 2.48 3.42
N ASP A 219 24.22 2.39 4.68
CA ASP A 219 25.42 1.63 5.06
C ASP A 219 25.12 0.13 5.27
N VAL A 220 23.85 -0.27 5.20
CA VAL A 220 23.45 -1.68 5.31
C VAL A 220 23.50 -2.32 3.92
N ASP A 221 24.20 -3.46 3.81
CA ASP A 221 24.31 -4.15 2.54
C ASP A 221 22.98 -4.74 2.12
N GLU A 222 22.51 -4.33 0.94
CA GLU A 222 21.27 -4.82 0.35
C GLU A 222 21.50 -6.21 -0.25
N GLN A 223 20.84 -7.20 0.32
CA GLN A 223 20.91 -8.60 -0.09
C GLN A 223 19.61 -8.98 -0.79
N MET A 224 19.62 -8.93 -2.12
CA MET A 224 18.44 -9.21 -2.94
C MET A 224 18.32 -10.70 -3.25
N ALA A 225 17.30 -11.33 -2.67
CA ALA A 225 16.77 -12.61 -3.15
C ALA A 225 15.55 -12.37 -4.06
N LEU A 226 15.10 -13.42 -4.77
CA LEU A 226 13.89 -13.33 -5.59
C LEU A 226 12.89 -14.41 -5.18
N LEU A 227 11.62 -14.03 -5.20
CA LEU A 227 10.48 -14.93 -5.08
C LEU A 227 9.82 -15.03 -6.46
N ILE A 228 9.86 -16.22 -7.06
CA ILE A 228 9.22 -16.49 -8.34
C ILE A 228 7.96 -17.31 -8.07
N GLN A 229 6.80 -16.76 -8.42
CA GLN A 229 5.50 -17.37 -8.10
C GLN A 229 4.69 -17.59 -9.37
N GLN A 230 3.96 -18.70 -9.42
CA GLN A 230 2.87 -18.86 -10.38
C GLN A 230 1.83 -17.76 -10.14
N VAL A 231 1.40 -17.09 -11.19
CA VAL A 231 0.30 -16.12 -11.12
C VAL A 231 -1.01 -16.88 -10.89
N ALA A 232 -1.73 -16.51 -9.82
CA ALA A 232 -3.06 -17.05 -9.59
C ALA A 232 -4.03 -16.56 -10.67
N GLY A 233 -4.89 -17.44 -11.17
CA GLY A 233 -5.87 -17.08 -12.19
C GLY A 233 -6.12 -18.21 -13.19
N GLN A 234 -6.85 -17.85 -14.23
CA GLN A 234 -7.13 -18.74 -15.35
C GLN A 234 -7.23 -17.94 -16.66
N ALA A 235 -7.17 -18.65 -17.79
CA ALA A 235 -7.25 -18.04 -19.11
C ALA A 235 -8.70 -17.75 -19.50
N TYR A 236 -8.93 -16.54 -20.04
CA TYR A 236 -10.18 -16.08 -20.64
C TYR A 236 -9.88 -15.55 -22.05
N GLY A 237 -9.91 -16.45 -23.03
CA GLY A 237 -9.41 -16.15 -24.38
C GLY A 237 -7.91 -15.85 -24.36
N SER A 238 -7.51 -14.64 -24.77
CA SER A 238 -6.11 -14.18 -24.73
C SER A 238 -5.71 -13.54 -23.41
N PHE A 239 -6.61 -13.40 -22.44
CA PHE A 239 -6.33 -12.79 -21.14
C PHE A 239 -6.20 -13.84 -20.05
N TYR A 240 -5.33 -13.55 -19.07
CA TYR A 240 -5.15 -14.39 -17.90
C TYR A 240 -5.20 -13.54 -16.62
N PHE A 241 -6.09 -13.91 -15.68
CA PHE A 241 -6.26 -13.19 -14.42
C PHE A 241 -7.10 -14.02 -13.41
N PRO A 242 -7.03 -13.73 -12.08
CA PRO A 242 -7.94 -14.30 -11.08
C PRO A 242 -9.31 -13.62 -11.13
N ALA A 243 -10.34 -14.25 -10.56
CA ALA A 243 -11.66 -13.65 -10.46
C ALA A 243 -11.65 -12.35 -9.65
N ALA A 244 -10.94 -12.38 -8.51
CA ALA A 244 -10.69 -11.20 -7.69
C ALA A 244 -9.30 -11.31 -7.06
N ALA A 245 -8.77 -10.18 -6.60
CA ALA A 245 -7.58 -10.12 -5.78
C ALA A 245 -7.69 -8.96 -4.78
N GLY A 246 -6.83 -8.95 -3.79
CA GLY A 246 -6.89 -7.90 -2.80
C GLY A 246 -5.75 -7.92 -1.80
N MET A 247 -5.84 -6.97 -0.89
CA MET A 247 -5.05 -6.95 0.34
C MET A 247 -5.98 -6.97 1.56
N GLY A 248 -5.50 -7.54 2.64
CA GLY A 248 -6.17 -7.54 3.93
C GLY A 248 -5.25 -7.02 5.02
N CYS A 249 -5.78 -6.24 5.94
CA CYS A 249 -5.09 -5.83 7.16
C CYS A 249 -5.80 -6.40 8.37
N SER A 250 -5.09 -6.97 9.32
CA SER A 250 -5.68 -7.51 10.55
C SER A 250 -6.19 -6.42 11.49
N TYR A 251 -5.69 -5.21 11.33
CA TYR A 251 -6.15 -4.02 12.02
C TYR A 251 -6.68 -3.01 11.02
N ASN A 252 -7.91 -2.53 11.23
CA ASN A 252 -8.51 -1.49 10.39
C ASN A 252 -8.26 -0.11 11.00
N PRO A 253 -7.31 0.69 10.47
CA PRO A 253 -7.08 2.05 10.96
C PRO A 253 -8.23 3.01 10.61
N TYR A 254 -9.20 2.58 9.78
CA TYR A 254 -10.26 3.40 9.21
C TYR A 254 -11.58 3.20 9.92
N LYS A 255 -11.90 4.06 10.85
CA LYS A 255 -13.23 4.05 11.44
C LYS A 255 -14.16 4.99 10.68
N TRP A 256 -14.63 4.57 9.51
CA TRP A 256 -15.58 5.35 8.71
C TRP A 256 -17.02 5.36 9.24
N MET A 257 -17.34 4.48 10.20
CA MET A 257 -18.58 4.48 10.97
C MET A 257 -18.28 4.23 12.45
N GLU A 258 -18.99 4.91 13.36
CA GLU A 258 -18.72 4.83 14.81
C GLU A 258 -18.79 3.42 15.40
N TYR A 259 -19.62 2.57 14.82
CA TYR A 259 -19.87 1.21 15.29
C TYR A 259 -18.90 0.15 14.73
N LEU A 260 -17.98 0.49 13.84
CA LEU A 260 -17.01 -0.46 13.32
C LEU A 260 -15.93 -0.79 14.35
N ASN A 261 -15.61 -2.08 14.45
CA ASN A 261 -14.50 -2.55 15.28
C ASN A 261 -13.19 -2.63 14.47
N PRO A 262 -12.20 -1.79 14.73
CA PRO A 262 -10.91 -1.83 14.04
C PRO A 262 -10.14 -3.13 14.21
N GLU A 263 -10.29 -3.79 15.37
CA GLU A 263 -9.64 -5.07 15.69
C GLU A 263 -10.15 -6.25 14.83
N ALA A 264 -11.23 -6.06 14.10
CA ALA A 264 -11.77 -7.09 13.22
C ALA A 264 -11.04 -7.19 11.88
N GLY A 265 -10.26 -6.17 11.52
CA GLY A 265 -9.55 -6.09 10.26
C GLY A 265 -10.40 -5.60 9.09
N MET A 266 -9.74 -5.45 7.95
CA MET A 266 -10.36 -4.98 6.70
C MET A 266 -9.77 -5.65 5.47
N LEU A 267 -10.54 -5.66 4.37
CA LEU A 267 -10.06 -6.06 3.05
C LEU A 267 -10.25 -4.91 2.04
N ARG A 268 -9.36 -4.88 1.05
CA ARG A 268 -9.50 -4.11 -0.19
C ARG A 268 -9.49 -5.11 -1.34
N MET A 269 -10.54 -5.13 -2.13
CA MET A 269 -10.72 -6.11 -3.19
C MET A 269 -10.99 -5.45 -4.54
N VAL A 270 -10.47 -6.08 -5.58
CA VAL A 270 -10.67 -5.71 -6.98
C VAL A 270 -10.96 -6.96 -7.82
N ALA A 271 -11.65 -6.81 -8.93
CA ALA A 271 -11.73 -7.84 -9.96
C ALA A 271 -10.43 -7.86 -10.78
N GLY A 272 -9.96 -9.03 -11.18
CA GLY A 272 -8.71 -9.21 -11.91
C GLY A 272 -7.47 -9.24 -11.01
N LEU A 273 -6.30 -8.84 -11.55
CA LEU A 273 -5.03 -8.80 -10.82
C LEU A 273 -5.05 -7.77 -9.69
N GLY A 274 -4.32 -8.06 -8.61
CA GLY A 274 -4.31 -7.28 -7.38
C GLY A 274 -3.60 -5.93 -7.44
N THR A 275 -2.97 -5.57 -8.54
CA THR A 275 -2.24 -4.31 -8.74
C THR A 275 -3.08 -3.09 -8.35
N ARG A 276 -4.36 -3.06 -8.75
CA ARG A 276 -5.30 -1.98 -8.41
C ARG A 276 -5.81 -2.00 -6.97
N ALA A 277 -5.57 -3.05 -6.22
CA ALA A 277 -5.88 -3.07 -4.79
C ALA A 277 -4.79 -2.39 -3.97
N VAL A 278 -3.54 -2.40 -4.43
CA VAL A 278 -2.37 -1.81 -3.75
C VAL A 278 -1.96 -0.47 -4.36
N GLU A 279 -2.05 -0.32 -5.68
CA GLU A 279 -1.78 0.94 -6.37
C GLU A 279 -3.05 1.78 -6.49
N ARG A 280 -2.87 3.10 -6.39
CA ARG A 280 -3.98 4.03 -6.58
C ARG A 280 -4.05 4.48 -8.02
N THR A 281 -5.23 4.35 -8.61
CA THR A 281 -5.50 4.89 -9.94
C THR A 281 -6.64 5.90 -9.85
N PRO A 282 -6.45 7.15 -10.29
CA PRO A 282 -7.51 8.15 -10.27
C PRO A 282 -8.77 7.66 -10.99
N GLY A 283 -9.94 7.84 -10.33
CA GLY A 283 -11.23 7.46 -10.89
C GLY A 283 -11.54 5.96 -10.89
N ASP A 284 -10.75 5.13 -10.22
CA ASP A 284 -10.94 3.70 -10.09
C ASP A 284 -10.85 3.27 -8.62
N TYR A 285 -11.80 2.47 -8.15
CA TYR A 285 -12.03 2.31 -6.71
C TYR A 285 -12.15 0.84 -6.30
N PRO A 286 -11.23 0.34 -5.46
CA PRO A 286 -11.36 -0.97 -4.86
C PRO A 286 -12.54 -1.03 -3.87
N ARG A 287 -13.11 -2.20 -3.69
CA ARG A 287 -14.11 -2.45 -2.66
C ARG A 287 -13.45 -2.56 -1.30
N LEU A 288 -13.84 -1.70 -0.37
CA LEU A 288 -13.45 -1.77 1.04
C LEU A 288 -14.47 -2.59 1.83
N ILE A 289 -13.98 -3.49 2.67
CA ILE A 289 -14.79 -4.42 3.46
C ILE A 289 -14.26 -4.40 4.88
N CYS A 290 -15.12 -4.10 5.86
CA CYS A 290 -14.81 -4.23 7.26
C CYS A 290 -15.20 -5.63 7.73
N LEU A 291 -14.28 -6.39 8.30
CA LEU A 291 -14.50 -7.80 8.58
C LEU A 291 -15.49 -8.07 9.73
N ASP A 292 -15.79 -7.09 10.60
CA ASP A 292 -16.87 -7.23 11.60
C ASP A 292 -18.27 -7.06 11.01
N ARG A 293 -18.41 -6.27 9.95
CA ARG A 293 -19.67 -5.96 9.27
C ARG A 293 -19.48 -5.85 7.76
N ALA A 294 -19.21 -6.99 7.13
CA ALA A 294 -18.80 -7.03 5.73
C ALA A 294 -19.83 -6.41 4.76
N GLN A 295 -21.13 -6.54 5.06
CA GLN A 295 -22.21 -5.94 4.26
C GLN A 295 -22.38 -4.43 4.49
N ALA A 296 -21.74 -3.85 5.55
CA ALA A 296 -21.81 -2.41 5.77
C ALA A 296 -21.15 -1.67 4.60
N ASN A 297 -21.98 -0.95 3.85
CA ASN A 297 -21.51 -0.17 2.72
C ASN A 297 -21.57 1.33 3.07
N LEU A 298 -20.48 2.04 2.82
CA LEU A 298 -20.44 3.49 2.92
C LEU A 298 -21.42 4.21 1.99
N ARG A 299 -21.83 3.52 0.92
CA ARG A 299 -22.65 4.06 -0.15
C ARG A 299 -23.98 3.36 -0.12
N THR A 300 -25.00 4.13 0.12
CA THR A 300 -26.35 3.61 0.34
C THR A 300 -27.14 3.48 -0.94
N THR A 301 -26.83 4.29 -1.97
CA THR A 301 -27.54 4.27 -3.26
C THR A 301 -26.80 3.44 -4.31
N MET A 302 -27.57 2.84 -5.24
CA MET A 302 -27.02 2.07 -6.35
C MET A 302 -26.14 2.96 -7.25
N ALA A 303 -26.59 4.17 -7.53
CA ALA A 303 -25.84 5.14 -8.33
C ALA A 303 -24.48 5.50 -7.73
N GLU A 304 -24.38 5.67 -6.39
CA GLU A 304 -23.10 5.90 -5.71
C GLU A 304 -22.21 4.67 -5.74
N ARG A 305 -22.77 3.48 -5.49
CA ARG A 305 -22.01 2.21 -5.59
C ARG A 305 -21.41 2.04 -6.97
N HIS A 306 -22.18 2.29 -8.03
CA HIS A 306 -21.70 2.22 -9.40
C HIS A 306 -20.70 3.34 -9.71
N LYS A 307 -21.00 4.59 -9.33
CA LYS A 307 -20.08 5.74 -9.57
C LYS A 307 -18.70 5.50 -8.99
N PHE A 308 -18.62 4.89 -7.82
CA PHE A 308 -17.40 4.69 -7.05
C PHE A 308 -16.99 3.21 -6.97
N SER A 309 -17.09 2.51 -8.06
CA SER A 309 -16.65 1.14 -8.26
C SER A 309 -15.44 1.08 -9.20
N GLN A 310 -14.88 -0.09 -9.33
CA GLN A 310 -13.80 -0.36 -10.26
C GLN A 310 -14.30 -0.27 -11.72
N ARG A 311 -13.56 0.46 -12.57
CA ARG A 311 -13.87 0.68 -13.99
C ARG A 311 -12.94 -0.04 -14.93
N LYS A 312 -11.74 -0.35 -14.49
CA LYS A 312 -10.68 -0.96 -15.27
C LYS A 312 -10.15 -2.20 -14.56
N VAL A 313 -9.75 -3.20 -15.32
CA VAL A 313 -9.21 -4.46 -14.81
C VAL A 313 -7.81 -4.66 -15.38
N ASP A 314 -6.87 -4.97 -14.51
CA ASP A 314 -5.53 -5.35 -14.95
C ASP A 314 -5.48 -6.85 -15.21
N VAL A 315 -4.96 -7.21 -16.36
CA VAL A 315 -4.91 -8.57 -16.90
C VAL A 315 -3.57 -8.82 -17.59
N LEU A 316 -3.13 -10.07 -17.63
CA LEU A 316 -2.05 -10.48 -18.51
C LEU A 316 -2.63 -10.74 -19.91
N ASP A 317 -2.12 -10.07 -20.92
CA ASP A 317 -2.56 -10.20 -22.31
C ASP A 317 -1.52 -11.00 -23.10
N PHE A 318 -1.83 -12.26 -23.39
CA PHE A 318 -0.92 -13.15 -24.14
C PHE A 318 -0.66 -12.68 -25.57
N ALA A 319 -1.63 -11.99 -26.19
CA ALA A 319 -1.46 -11.47 -27.53
C ALA A 319 -0.53 -10.24 -27.55
N ALA A 320 -0.65 -9.37 -26.54
CA ALA A 320 0.22 -8.21 -26.36
C ALA A 320 1.54 -8.55 -25.65
N LYS A 321 1.69 -9.76 -25.10
CA LYS A 321 2.82 -10.23 -24.29
C LYS A 321 3.19 -9.30 -23.14
N GLN A 322 2.17 -8.74 -22.44
CA GLN A 322 2.40 -7.81 -21.32
C GLN A 322 1.20 -7.69 -20.38
N LEU A 323 1.43 -7.11 -19.21
CA LEU A 323 0.39 -6.62 -18.32
C LEU A 323 -0.34 -5.46 -19.01
N CYS A 324 -1.67 -5.56 -19.08
CA CYS A 324 -2.53 -4.57 -19.72
C CYS A 324 -3.68 -4.16 -18.80
N THR A 325 -4.07 -2.90 -18.88
CA THR A 325 -5.30 -2.39 -18.29
C THR A 325 -6.41 -2.38 -19.33
N LYS A 326 -7.51 -3.06 -19.06
CA LYS A 326 -8.68 -3.14 -19.95
C LYS A 326 -9.91 -2.51 -19.28
N PRO A 327 -10.80 -1.85 -20.04
CA PRO A 327 -12.12 -1.46 -19.53
C PRO A 327 -12.90 -2.67 -19.02
N LEU A 328 -13.64 -2.50 -17.92
CA LEU A 328 -14.42 -3.58 -17.31
C LEU A 328 -15.40 -4.21 -18.29
N GLU A 329 -16.01 -3.42 -19.18
CA GLU A 329 -16.97 -3.87 -20.19
C GLU A 329 -16.37 -4.94 -21.12
N GLN A 330 -15.09 -4.86 -21.45
CA GLN A 330 -14.41 -5.87 -22.28
C GLN A 330 -14.20 -7.19 -21.53
N ILE A 331 -13.99 -7.10 -20.22
CA ILE A 331 -13.75 -8.28 -19.38
C ILE A 331 -15.05 -8.99 -19.03
N ILE A 332 -16.13 -8.26 -18.79
CA ILE A 332 -17.44 -8.82 -18.44
C ILE A 332 -17.90 -9.88 -19.43
N GLU A 333 -17.74 -9.66 -20.73
CA GLU A 333 -18.20 -10.59 -21.76
C GLU A 333 -17.49 -11.95 -21.71
N LEU A 334 -16.27 -11.98 -21.18
CA LEU A 334 -15.44 -13.18 -21.09
C LEU A 334 -15.72 -14.01 -19.83
N LEU A 335 -16.27 -13.38 -18.78
CA LEU A 335 -16.48 -14.06 -17.50
C LEU A 335 -17.65 -15.05 -17.56
N PRO A 336 -17.50 -16.27 -17.02
CA PRO A 336 -18.60 -17.18 -16.76
C PRO A 336 -19.67 -16.56 -15.86
N LYS A 337 -20.92 -17.04 -15.97
CA LYS A 337 -22.04 -16.46 -15.20
C LYS A 337 -21.82 -16.50 -13.70
N TRP A 338 -21.24 -17.56 -13.16
CA TRP A 338 -20.96 -17.70 -11.73
C TRP A 338 -19.90 -16.70 -11.25
N GLN A 339 -18.86 -16.44 -12.05
CA GLN A 339 -17.86 -15.43 -11.68
C GLN A 339 -18.45 -14.02 -11.74
N LYS A 340 -19.30 -13.71 -12.74
CA LYS A 340 -20.05 -12.44 -12.75
C LYS A 340 -20.84 -12.25 -11.46
N LYS A 341 -21.49 -13.29 -10.96
CA LYS A 341 -22.23 -13.26 -9.68
C LYS A 341 -21.34 -12.96 -8.49
N MET A 342 -20.10 -13.47 -8.48
CA MET A 342 -19.16 -13.29 -7.36
C MET A 342 -18.53 -11.89 -7.32
N VAL A 343 -18.20 -11.31 -8.47
CA VAL A 343 -17.38 -10.10 -8.53
C VAL A 343 -18.11 -8.85 -9.06
N LEU A 344 -19.30 -9.00 -9.66
CA LEU A 344 -20.05 -7.91 -10.28
C LEU A 344 -21.43 -7.75 -9.66
N SER A 345 -21.86 -6.49 -9.55
CA SER A 345 -23.25 -6.10 -9.30
C SER A 345 -23.89 -5.50 -10.55
N ARG A 346 -25.24 -5.53 -10.61
CA ARG A 346 -26.00 -4.89 -11.67
C ARG A 346 -26.57 -3.57 -11.20
N ASP A 347 -26.47 -2.55 -12.02
CA ASP A 347 -27.13 -1.27 -11.81
C ASP A 347 -28.52 -1.29 -12.47
N THR A 348 -29.50 -1.85 -11.75
CA THR A 348 -30.86 -1.99 -12.23
C THR A 348 -31.56 -0.64 -12.39
N GLU A 349 -31.24 0.36 -11.57
CA GLU A 349 -31.80 1.71 -11.70
C GLU A 349 -31.37 2.36 -13.02
N ALA A 350 -30.08 2.24 -13.37
CA ALA A 350 -29.58 2.74 -14.64
C ALA A 350 -30.11 1.94 -15.84
N GLU A 351 -30.33 0.62 -15.69
CA GLU A 351 -30.97 -0.20 -16.72
C GLU A 351 -32.42 0.26 -17.00
N ASP A 352 -33.18 0.54 -15.93
CA ASP A 352 -34.59 1.01 -16.06
C ASP A 352 -34.63 2.40 -16.71
N MET A 353 -33.75 3.32 -16.33
CA MET A 353 -33.64 4.64 -16.98
C MET A 353 -33.29 4.55 -18.48
N LEU A 354 -32.51 3.57 -18.88
CA LEU A 354 -32.19 3.34 -20.28
C LEU A 354 -33.37 2.67 -21.02
N ALA A 355 -34.08 1.76 -20.36
CA ALA A 355 -35.26 1.11 -20.92
C ALA A 355 -36.38 2.12 -21.25
N GLU A 356 -36.58 3.18 -20.44
CA GLU A 356 -37.47 4.31 -20.75
C GLU A 356 -37.09 5.03 -22.05
N ARG A 357 -35.81 4.96 -22.43
CA ARG A 357 -35.27 5.50 -23.70
C ARG A 357 -35.20 4.45 -24.81
N HIS A 358 -35.86 3.28 -24.62
CA HIS A 358 -35.80 2.12 -25.52
C HIS A 358 -34.40 1.52 -25.74
N ILE A 359 -33.49 1.69 -24.79
CA ILE A 359 -32.13 1.11 -24.81
C ILE A 359 -32.12 -0.05 -23.80
N TYR A 360 -32.05 -1.29 -24.30
CA TYR A 360 -32.09 -2.51 -23.48
C TYR A 360 -30.70 -3.11 -23.39
N ARG A 361 -29.98 -2.81 -22.32
CA ARG A 361 -28.67 -3.41 -22.01
C ARG A 361 -28.50 -3.61 -20.51
N LYS A 362 -27.74 -4.64 -20.13
CA LYS A 362 -27.35 -4.85 -18.73
C LYS A 362 -26.17 -3.96 -18.40
N ILE A 363 -26.22 -3.34 -17.24
CA ILE A 363 -25.17 -2.48 -16.71
C ILE A 363 -24.55 -3.15 -15.50
N TYR A 364 -23.25 -3.46 -15.60
CA TYR A 364 -22.50 -4.08 -14.52
C TYR A 364 -21.42 -3.12 -14.00
N PHE A 365 -21.09 -3.29 -12.72
CA PHE A 365 -19.92 -2.68 -12.09
C PHE A 365 -19.26 -3.68 -11.14
N ALA A 366 -17.94 -3.55 -10.92
CA ALA A 366 -17.19 -4.47 -10.08
C ALA A 366 -17.14 -3.95 -8.64
N ASP A 367 -17.68 -4.72 -7.70
CA ASP A 367 -17.68 -4.45 -6.27
C ASP A 367 -17.49 -5.70 -5.40
N CYS A 368 -17.24 -6.85 -6.03
CA CYS A 368 -17.03 -8.15 -5.37
C CYS A 368 -18.16 -8.53 -4.38
N GLN A 369 -19.39 -8.05 -4.62
CA GLN A 369 -20.50 -8.22 -3.67
C GLN A 369 -20.84 -9.68 -3.42
N GLY A 370 -20.74 -10.56 -4.41
CA GLY A 370 -21.01 -11.99 -4.23
C GLY A 370 -20.03 -12.66 -3.25
N LEU A 371 -18.74 -12.27 -3.27
CA LEU A 371 -17.75 -12.72 -2.26
C LEU A 371 -18.03 -12.12 -0.89
N VAL A 372 -18.52 -10.88 -0.83
CA VAL A 372 -18.89 -10.23 0.43
C VAL A 372 -20.12 -10.88 1.07
N ASP A 373 -21.05 -11.37 0.26
CA ASP A 373 -22.26 -12.05 0.71
C ASP A 373 -22.01 -13.52 1.08
N ASP A 374 -20.87 -14.08 0.66
CA ASP A 374 -20.42 -15.41 1.06
C ASP A 374 -19.85 -15.36 2.48
N MET A 375 -20.65 -15.82 3.45
CA MET A 375 -20.27 -15.77 4.87
C MET A 375 -19.09 -16.69 5.21
N ASP A 376 -18.88 -17.78 4.47
CA ASP A 376 -17.73 -18.67 4.68
C ASP A 376 -16.43 -17.97 4.25
N PHE A 377 -16.46 -17.22 3.15
CA PHE A 377 -15.33 -16.37 2.75
C PHE A 377 -15.01 -15.31 3.82
N ILE A 378 -15.99 -14.59 4.30
CA ILE A 378 -15.80 -13.54 5.32
C ILE A 378 -15.31 -14.13 6.64
N HIS A 379 -15.89 -15.25 7.09
CA HIS A 379 -15.46 -15.93 8.33
C HIS A 379 -14.03 -16.45 8.21
N MET A 380 -13.67 -17.06 7.09
CA MET A 380 -12.31 -17.51 6.83
C MET A 380 -11.32 -16.35 6.85
N MET A 381 -11.61 -15.24 6.14
CA MET A 381 -10.72 -14.09 6.10
C MET A 381 -10.54 -13.46 7.49
N ARG A 382 -11.60 -13.39 8.30
CA ARG A 382 -11.52 -12.91 9.69
C ARG A 382 -10.65 -13.83 10.55
N ALA A 383 -10.87 -15.15 10.48
CA ALA A 383 -10.09 -16.13 11.21
C ALA A 383 -8.60 -16.07 10.81
N LEU A 384 -8.33 -16.00 9.51
CA LEU A 384 -6.98 -15.86 8.93
C LEU A 384 -6.26 -14.63 9.49
N MET A 385 -6.89 -13.46 9.42
CA MET A 385 -6.28 -12.22 9.93
C MET A 385 -5.96 -12.32 11.41
N LYS A 386 -6.89 -12.85 12.22
CA LYS A 386 -6.71 -12.97 13.67
C LYS A 386 -5.65 -13.99 14.05
N MET A 387 -5.60 -15.10 13.35
CA MET A 387 -4.59 -16.15 13.54
C MET A 387 -3.19 -15.61 13.23
N LEU A 388 -3.01 -14.98 12.07
CA LEU A 388 -1.72 -14.40 11.68
C LEU A 388 -1.28 -13.29 12.64
N GLU A 389 -2.15 -12.36 13.01
CA GLU A 389 -1.85 -11.31 14.00
C GLU A 389 -1.36 -11.90 15.32
N THR A 390 -2.03 -12.96 15.80
CA THR A 390 -1.67 -13.64 17.04
C THR A 390 -0.29 -14.30 16.93
N ALA A 391 -0.01 -14.99 15.83
CA ALA A 391 1.27 -15.66 15.60
C ALA A 391 2.44 -14.68 15.47
N TYR A 392 2.24 -13.57 14.73
CA TYR A 392 3.26 -12.53 14.55
C TYR A 392 3.40 -11.59 15.76
N GLY A 393 2.46 -11.62 16.73
CA GLY A 393 2.44 -10.74 17.90
C GLY A 393 2.22 -9.26 17.58
N ARG A 394 1.74 -8.95 16.40
CA ARG A 394 1.39 -7.59 15.90
C ARG A 394 0.46 -7.66 14.71
N PRO A 395 -0.21 -6.54 14.36
CA PRO A 395 -0.99 -6.48 13.14
C PRO A 395 -0.19 -6.89 11.91
N VAL A 396 -0.86 -7.54 10.97
CA VAL A 396 -0.28 -8.00 9.71
C VAL A 396 -1.08 -7.46 8.52
N ASP A 397 -0.42 -7.35 7.37
CA ASP A 397 -1.11 -7.28 6.10
C ASP A 397 -0.82 -8.53 5.25
N VAL A 398 -1.76 -8.87 4.39
CA VAL A 398 -1.65 -9.99 3.46
C VAL A 398 -2.06 -9.54 2.06
N GLU A 399 -1.41 -10.12 1.04
CA GLU A 399 -1.88 -10.05 -0.34
C GLU A 399 -2.46 -11.40 -0.71
N PHE A 400 -3.58 -11.39 -1.41
CA PHE A 400 -4.27 -12.61 -1.82
C PHE A 400 -4.93 -12.48 -3.18
N ALA A 401 -5.17 -13.62 -3.83
CA ALA A 401 -6.02 -13.73 -5.00
C ALA A 401 -7.13 -14.76 -4.76
N VAL A 402 -8.25 -14.59 -5.44
CA VAL A 402 -9.40 -15.51 -5.38
C VAL A 402 -9.66 -16.02 -6.79
N THR A 403 -9.66 -17.34 -6.93
CA THR A 403 -10.10 -18.03 -8.14
C THR A 403 -11.49 -18.62 -7.91
N CYS A 404 -12.34 -18.61 -8.93
CA CYS A 404 -13.68 -19.20 -8.90
C CYS A 404 -13.76 -20.23 -10.03
N PRO A 405 -13.24 -21.45 -9.85
CA PRO A 405 -13.13 -22.44 -10.91
C PRO A 405 -14.49 -22.98 -11.37
N GLU A 406 -15.46 -23.06 -10.46
CA GLU A 406 -16.80 -23.59 -10.69
C GLU A 406 -17.83 -22.75 -9.96
N GLU A 407 -19.12 -23.01 -10.23
CA GLU A 407 -20.23 -22.33 -9.55
C GLU A 407 -20.20 -22.60 -8.04
N ASP A 408 -20.38 -21.53 -7.26
CA ASP A 408 -20.35 -21.52 -5.78
C ASP A 408 -19.06 -22.12 -5.15
N LYS A 409 -17.97 -22.21 -5.93
CA LYS A 409 -16.66 -22.62 -5.43
C LYS A 409 -15.64 -21.51 -5.63
N TRP A 410 -15.02 -21.12 -4.56
CA TRP A 410 -13.88 -20.19 -4.58
C TRP A 410 -12.68 -20.81 -3.88
N LYS A 411 -11.50 -20.38 -4.28
CA LYS A 411 -10.24 -20.71 -3.63
C LYS A 411 -9.42 -19.46 -3.42
N LEU A 412 -8.81 -19.38 -2.24
CA LEU A 412 -7.89 -18.32 -1.86
C LEU A 412 -6.45 -18.76 -2.13
N ASN A 413 -5.71 -17.94 -2.85
CA ASN A 413 -4.27 -18.05 -2.97
C ASN A 413 -3.63 -16.92 -2.15
N LEU A 414 -2.93 -17.25 -1.05
CA LEU A 414 -2.16 -16.30 -0.27
C LEU A 414 -0.84 -16.03 -1.00
N LEU A 415 -0.57 -14.76 -1.30
CA LEU A 415 0.56 -14.31 -2.11
C LEU A 415 1.69 -13.69 -1.27
N GLN A 416 1.36 -13.07 -0.15
CA GLN A 416 2.30 -12.42 0.75
C GLN A 416 1.68 -12.25 2.13
N CYS A 417 2.50 -12.30 3.18
CA CYS A 417 2.14 -11.86 4.53
C CYS A 417 3.34 -11.15 5.14
N ARG A 418 3.08 -10.01 5.77
CA ARG A 418 4.11 -9.25 6.50
C ARG A 418 3.54 -8.59 7.74
N PRO A 419 4.39 -8.36 8.77
CA PRO A 419 4.00 -7.56 9.90
C PRO A 419 3.80 -6.10 9.47
N LEU A 420 2.68 -5.51 9.86
CA LEU A 420 2.47 -4.08 9.67
C LEU A 420 3.49 -3.31 10.52
N GLN A 421 4.07 -2.30 9.92
CA GLN A 421 4.85 -1.29 10.64
C GLN A 421 3.87 -0.39 11.41
N ALA A 422 3.13 -0.98 12.35
CA ALA A 422 2.46 -0.18 13.35
C ALA A 422 3.59 0.44 14.18
N ALA A 423 3.89 1.72 13.97
CA ALA A 423 4.63 2.44 14.98
C ALA A 423 3.89 2.17 16.29
N ARG A 424 4.62 1.72 17.30
CA ARG A 424 4.09 1.60 18.66
C ARG A 424 3.31 2.88 18.92
N SER A 425 2.06 2.74 19.38
CA SER A 425 1.33 3.87 19.91
C SER A 425 2.23 4.44 20.99
N GLU A 426 2.91 5.54 20.70
CA GLU A 426 3.72 6.23 21.68
C GLU A 426 2.77 6.65 22.80
N GLN A 427 3.21 6.54 24.04
CA GLN A 427 2.46 7.15 25.13
C GLN A 427 2.62 8.67 24.98
N VAL A 428 1.71 9.25 24.24
CA VAL A 428 1.66 10.69 24.00
C VAL A 428 0.89 11.32 25.14
N ARG A 429 1.45 12.35 25.74
CA ARG A 429 0.73 13.17 26.72
C ARG A 429 0.33 14.48 26.08
N ILE A 430 -0.97 14.75 26.05
CA ILE A 430 -1.45 16.08 25.67
C ILE A 430 -1.04 17.08 26.75
N PRO A 431 -0.36 18.17 26.39
CA PRO A 431 0.06 19.18 27.35
C PRO A 431 -1.15 19.86 28.01
N GLU A 432 -1.12 19.98 29.34
CA GLU A 432 -2.15 20.66 30.13
C GLU A 432 -1.70 22.07 30.53
N GLY A 433 -2.66 22.99 30.71
CA GLY A 433 -2.39 24.33 31.21
C GLY A 433 -1.75 25.30 30.21
N VAL A 434 -1.70 24.95 28.92
CA VAL A 434 -1.06 25.72 27.85
C VAL A 434 -2.05 26.24 26.81
N ASP A 435 -3.28 26.51 27.21
CA ASP A 435 -4.36 26.91 26.28
C ASP A 435 -3.99 28.12 25.41
N HIS A 436 -3.16 29.03 25.91
CA HIS A 436 -2.69 30.20 25.18
C HIS A 436 -1.67 29.90 24.06
N GLU A 437 -1.17 28.67 24.00
CA GLU A 437 -0.24 28.18 22.94
C GLU A 437 -0.95 27.23 21.97
N LEU A 438 -2.24 26.94 22.18
CA LEU A 438 -2.96 25.96 21.36
C LEU A 438 -3.62 26.63 20.15
N LEU A 439 -3.16 26.29 18.96
CA LEU A 439 -3.84 26.67 17.71
C LEU A 439 -5.23 26.04 17.65
N PHE A 440 -5.32 24.74 18.00
CA PHE A 440 -6.61 24.07 18.17
C PHE A 440 -6.53 22.90 19.16
N ASP A 441 -7.70 22.55 19.69
CA ASP A 441 -7.95 21.37 20.52
C ASP A 441 -9.28 20.74 20.10
N VAL A 442 -9.21 19.58 19.45
CA VAL A 442 -10.35 18.87 18.87
C VAL A 442 -10.54 17.52 19.57
N ARG A 443 -11.77 17.24 19.95
CA ARG A 443 -12.20 15.97 20.54
C ARG A 443 -12.89 15.09 19.50
N ARG A 444 -12.89 13.78 19.75
CA ARG A 444 -13.49 12.75 18.87
C ARG A 444 -12.86 12.72 17.48
N THR A 445 -11.51 12.80 17.45
CA THR A 445 -10.79 12.49 16.21
C THR A 445 -11.03 11.05 15.79
N SER A 446 -11.17 10.79 14.50
CA SER A 446 -11.30 9.45 13.94
C SER A 446 -9.95 8.73 13.77
N MET A 447 -8.86 9.46 13.93
CA MET A 447 -7.51 8.89 13.89
C MET A 447 -7.24 8.12 15.17
N ARG A 448 -6.82 6.86 15.02
CA ARG A 448 -6.63 5.93 16.14
C ARG A 448 -5.17 5.60 16.45
N ARG A 449 -4.27 6.45 16.00
CA ARG A 449 -2.85 6.34 16.30
C ARG A 449 -2.42 7.52 17.15
N SER A 450 -1.91 7.23 18.35
CA SER A 450 -1.27 8.27 19.16
C SER A 450 0.09 8.58 18.55
N LYS A 451 0.32 9.85 18.20
CA LYS A 451 1.61 10.35 17.72
C LYS A 451 1.80 11.81 18.10
N GLU A 452 3.05 12.22 18.24
CA GLU A 452 3.43 13.62 18.25
C GLU A 452 4.27 13.90 17.00
N GLU A 453 3.89 14.90 16.23
CA GLU A 453 4.54 15.26 14.99
C GLU A 453 4.86 16.75 14.97
N ARG A 454 6.11 17.08 14.69
CA ARG A 454 6.52 18.48 14.47
C ARG A 454 5.87 18.97 13.17
N ILE A 455 5.40 20.22 13.17
CA ILE A 455 4.93 20.92 11.98
C ILE A 455 5.94 22.01 11.63
N ASP A 456 6.36 22.05 10.37
CA ASP A 456 7.33 23.01 9.87
C ASP A 456 6.69 24.21 9.19
N TYR A 457 5.58 23.95 8.47
CA TYR A 457 4.82 24.98 7.75
C TYR A 457 3.31 24.78 7.89
N ILE A 458 2.59 25.89 7.97
CA ILE A 458 1.12 25.89 7.99
C ILE A 458 0.60 26.73 6.82
N VAL A 459 -0.14 26.09 5.92
CA VAL A 459 -0.94 26.76 4.90
C VAL A 459 -2.33 27.02 5.49
N TRP A 460 -2.72 28.26 5.53
CA TRP A 460 -4.02 28.69 6.03
C TRP A 460 -4.78 29.43 4.94
N VAL A 461 -5.99 28.95 4.64
CA VAL A 461 -6.91 29.62 3.73
C VAL A 461 -7.87 30.45 4.57
N ASP A 462 -7.83 31.78 4.39
CA ASP A 462 -8.70 32.70 5.09
C ASP A 462 -10.16 32.43 4.74
N PRO A 463 -11.01 32.02 5.70
CA PRO A 463 -12.40 31.66 5.42
C PRO A 463 -13.20 32.83 4.86
N GLN A 464 -13.01 34.07 5.39
CA GLN A 464 -13.73 35.23 4.94
C GLN A 464 -13.37 35.57 3.50
N GLN A 465 -12.07 35.66 3.19
CA GLN A 465 -11.60 36.00 1.86
C GLN A 465 -12.00 34.94 0.82
N TYR A 466 -11.98 33.65 1.20
CA TYR A 466 -12.40 32.56 0.33
C TYR A 466 -13.89 32.62 -0.02
N TYR A 467 -14.76 32.81 0.96
CA TYR A 467 -16.21 32.84 0.71
C TYR A 467 -16.67 34.12 0.00
N GLU A 468 -16.00 35.25 0.24
CA GLU A 468 -16.21 36.50 -0.50
C GLU A 468 -15.63 36.49 -1.92
N TYR A 469 -14.74 35.54 -2.24
CA TYR A 469 -14.12 35.44 -3.55
C TYR A 469 -15.10 34.97 -4.63
N THR A 470 -14.89 35.45 -5.87
CA THR A 470 -15.77 35.16 -7.00
C THR A 470 -15.93 33.66 -7.22
N TYR A 471 -17.15 33.15 -7.26
CA TYR A 471 -17.46 31.72 -7.38
C TYR A 471 -16.70 31.02 -8.51
N ALA A 472 -16.74 31.59 -9.73
CA ALA A 472 -16.07 31.03 -10.91
C ALA A 472 -14.54 30.95 -10.78
N LYS A 473 -13.93 31.73 -9.87
CA LYS A 473 -12.49 31.76 -9.62
C LYS A 473 -12.06 30.90 -8.40
N LYS A 474 -12.98 30.37 -7.61
CA LYS A 474 -12.62 29.52 -6.45
C LYS A 474 -11.75 28.31 -6.79
N PRO A 475 -11.87 27.64 -7.96
CA PRO A 475 -10.94 26.59 -8.36
C PRO A 475 -9.49 27.06 -8.51
N ASP A 476 -9.24 28.37 -8.70
CA ASP A 476 -7.87 28.92 -8.75
C ASP A 476 -7.17 28.79 -7.40
N VAL A 477 -7.93 28.88 -6.29
CA VAL A 477 -7.39 28.67 -4.94
C VAL A 477 -6.89 27.23 -4.76
N ALA A 478 -7.64 26.25 -5.28
CA ALA A 478 -7.21 24.84 -5.27
C ALA A 478 -5.91 24.65 -6.06
N ARG A 479 -5.85 25.18 -7.29
CA ARG A 479 -4.63 25.15 -8.12
C ARG A 479 -3.44 25.85 -7.45
N PHE A 480 -3.69 26.93 -6.72
CA PHE A 480 -2.65 27.65 -6.00
C PHE A 480 -2.09 26.82 -4.84
N ILE A 481 -2.95 26.14 -4.07
CA ILE A 481 -2.54 25.17 -3.04
C ILE A 481 -1.71 24.06 -3.68
N GLY A 482 -2.11 23.55 -4.85
CA GLY A 482 -1.36 22.56 -5.61
C GLY A 482 0.06 23.03 -5.99
N ARG A 483 0.23 24.30 -6.37
CA ARG A 483 1.57 24.87 -6.62
C ARG A 483 2.41 25.00 -5.35
N ILE A 484 1.80 25.33 -4.19
CA ILE A 484 2.49 25.29 -2.92
C ILE A 484 2.91 23.85 -2.61
N ASN A 485 2.01 22.87 -2.77
CA ASN A 485 2.31 21.46 -2.58
C ASN A 485 3.53 20.99 -3.40
N GLN A 486 3.59 21.35 -4.68
CA GLN A 486 4.72 21.02 -5.57
C GLN A 486 6.06 21.61 -5.11
N ARG A 487 6.08 22.78 -4.46
CA ARG A 487 7.31 23.39 -3.94
C ARG A 487 7.93 22.62 -2.78
N PHE A 488 7.14 21.79 -2.12
CA PHE A 488 7.58 20.94 -1.01
C PHE A 488 7.73 19.46 -1.44
N GLU A 489 7.53 19.17 -2.71
CA GLU A 489 7.89 17.88 -3.30
C GLU A 489 9.40 17.66 -3.08
N ASP A 490 9.82 16.46 -2.73
CA ASP A 490 11.21 16.10 -2.40
C ASP A 490 11.81 16.79 -1.15
N THR A 491 10.98 17.32 -0.25
CA THR A 491 11.42 17.84 1.04
C THR A 491 10.93 16.97 2.20
N ASP A 492 11.67 17.00 3.32
CA ASP A 492 11.26 16.30 4.57
C ASP A 492 10.38 17.17 5.48
N TYR A 493 9.99 18.36 5.03
CA TYR A 493 9.18 19.28 5.82
C TYR A 493 7.78 18.74 6.06
N LYS A 494 7.28 18.98 7.28
CA LYS A 494 5.94 18.60 7.71
C LYS A 494 4.99 19.77 7.54
N LEU A 495 4.00 19.58 6.67
CA LEU A 495 3.04 20.61 6.30
C LEU A 495 1.68 20.34 6.91
N MET A 496 1.03 21.41 7.38
CA MET A 496 -0.37 21.41 7.79
C MET A 496 -1.18 22.32 6.88
N LEU A 497 -2.38 21.88 6.50
CA LEU A 497 -3.34 22.66 5.71
C LEU A 497 -4.61 22.91 6.54
N LEU A 498 -4.97 24.18 6.69
CA LEU A 498 -6.23 24.63 7.29
C LEU A 498 -7.09 25.26 6.20
N VAL A 499 -8.24 24.68 5.90
CA VAL A 499 -9.12 25.12 4.80
C VAL A 499 -10.54 25.33 5.28
N PRO A 500 -11.25 26.35 4.77
CA PRO A 500 -12.65 26.57 5.09
C PRO A 500 -13.54 25.54 4.39
N GLY A 501 -14.51 25.02 5.12
CA GLY A 501 -15.50 24.08 4.58
C GLY A 501 -14.92 22.74 4.20
N ARG A 502 -15.57 22.06 3.26
CA ARG A 502 -15.25 20.69 2.86
C ARG A 502 -14.14 20.65 1.82
N ILE A 503 -13.09 19.91 2.10
CA ILE A 503 -11.99 19.71 1.16
C ILE A 503 -12.36 18.67 0.07
N GLY A 504 -11.88 18.87 -1.15
CA GLY A 504 -12.12 17.94 -2.26
C GLY A 504 -13.57 17.88 -2.74
N THR A 505 -14.35 18.89 -2.45
CA THR A 505 -15.73 19.02 -2.93
C THR A 505 -15.78 19.39 -4.41
N SER A 506 -16.79 18.91 -5.13
CA SER A 506 -17.08 19.37 -6.49
C SER A 506 -17.81 20.73 -6.52
N SER A 507 -18.30 21.21 -5.37
CA SER A 507 -19.07 22.44 -5.23
C SER A 507 -18.27 23.47 -4.43
N PRO A 508 -17.68 24.49 -5.07
CA PRO A 508 -16.81 25.47 -4.41
C PRO A 508 -17.46 26.31 -3.31
N GLU A 509 -18.79 26.33 -3.22
CA GLU A 509 -19.55 26.92 -2.12
C GLU A 509 -19.49 26.09 -0.84
N LEU A 510 -19.23 24.79 -0.93
CA LEU A 510 -19.13 23.91 0.21
C LEU A 510 -17.71 23.86 0.79
N GLY A 511 -16.71 24.33 0.05
CA GLY A 511 -15.30 24.32 0.47
C GLY A 511 -14.35 24.32 -0.71
N VAL A 512 -13.08 24.00 -0.46
CA VAL A 512 -12.01 24.11 -1.45
C VAL A 512 -11.94 22.87 -2.35
N PRO A 513 -12.10 23.00 -3.69
CA PRO A 513 -12.22 21.88 -4.61
C PRO A 513 -10.85 21.30 -5.05
N VAL A 514 -9.96 20.96 -4.12
CA VAL A 514 -8.66 20.34 -4.43
C VAL A 514 -8.78 18.88 -4.79
N ALA A 515 -7.91 18.40 -5.67
CA ALA A 515 -7.66 16.98 -5.85
C ALA A 515 -6.59 16.49 -4.84
N TYR A 516 -6.57 15.17 -4.55
CA TYR A 516 -5.55 14.63 -3.64
C TYR A 516 -4.11 14.91 -4.11
N SER A 517 -3.85 14.85 -5.41
CA SER A 517 -2.54 15.19 -5.99
C SER A 517 -2.08 16.62 -5.68
N GLU A 518 -3.01 17.54 -5.44
CA GLU A 518 -2.73 18.94 -5.09
C GLU A 518 -2.40 19.16 -3.60
N ILE A 519 -2.53 18.10 -2.77
CA ILE A 519 -2.28 18.16 -1.33
C ILE A 519 -1.48 16.95 -0.80
N SER A 520 -0.82 16.20 -1.66
CA SER A 520 -0.14 14.95 -1.34
C SER A 520 1.08 15.09 -0.40
N GLN A 521 1.63 16.30 -0.26
CA GLN A 521 2.77 16.58 0.63
C GLN A 521 2.35 17.02 2.04
N PHE A 522 1.03 17.25 2.26
CA PHE A 522 0.55 17.66 3.57
C PHE A 522 0.45 16.46 4.53
N ASN A 523 0.95 16.63 5.75
CA ASN A 523 0.92 15.63 6.82
C ASN A 523 -0.32 15.78 7.73
N ALA A 524 -0.91 16.99 7.73
CA ALA A 524 -2.13 17.29 8.48
C ALA A 524 -3.05 18.19 7.68
N ILE A 525 -4.34 17.88 7.68
CA ILE A 525 -5.37 18.65 6.98
C ILE A 525 -6.55 18.82 7.91
N CYS A 526 -6.99 20.07 8.12
CA CYS A 526 -8.16 20.40 8.93
C CYS A 526 -9.16 21.22 8.13
N GLU A 527 -10.39 20.75 8.09
CA GLU A 527 -11.55 21.51 7.63
C GLU A 527 -12.01 22.46 8.74
N VAL A 528 -12.16 23.73 8.43
CA VAL A 528 -12.53 24.76 9.40
C VAL A 528 -13.96 25.26 9.13
N ALA A 529 -14.80 25.24 10.15
CA ALA A 529 -16.15 25.83 10.08
C ALA A 529 -16.08 27.35 9.86
N TYR A 530 -17.06 27.86 9.13
CA TYR A 530 -17.24 29.28 8.94
C TYR A 530 -18.72 29.66 9.02
N ASP A 531 -19.15 30.14 10.16
CA ASP A 531 -20.57 30.41 10.51
C ASP A 531 -21.26 31.32 9.52
N LYS A 532 -20.56 32.38 9.04
CA LYS A 532 -21.14 33.34 8.10
C LYS A 532 -21.51 32.72 6.75
N ALA A 533 -20.90 31.60 6.38
CA ALA A 533 -21.27 30.83 5.17
C ALA A 533 -22.41 29.84 5.43
N GLY A 534 -22.84 29.65 6.70
CA GLY A 534 -23.88 28.69 7.08
C GLY A 534 -23.45 27.22 6.87
N TYR A 535 -22.15 26.97 6.76
CA TYR A 535 -21.60 25.65 6.53
C TYR A 535 -20.84 25.14 7.76
N HIS A 536 -21.29 24.00 8.27
CA HIS A 536 -20.61 23.26 9.32
C HIS A 536 -19.94 22.04 8.70
N PRO A 537 -18.59 21.92 8.68
CA PRO A 537 -17.93 20.77 8.09
C PRO A 537 -18.33 19.49 8.82
N GLU A 538 -19.00 18.61 8.10
CA GLU A 538 -19.09 17.22 8.47
C GLU A 538 -17.92 16.52 7.79
N LEU A 539 -17.00 15.98 8.61
CA LEU A 539 -15.85 15.22 8.09
C LEU A 539 -16.33 14.23 7.03
N SER A 540 -15.73 14.33 5.87
CA SER A 540 -16.05 13.50 4.70
C SER A 540 -15.58 12.06 4.89
N TYR A 541 -15.93 11.44 6.05
CA TYR A 541 -15.65 10.04 6.32
C TYR A 541 -16.19 9.19 5.18
N GLY A 542 -15.31 8.36 4.62
CA GLY A 542 -15.66 7.47 3.53
C GLY A 542 -15.67 8.11 2.14
N SER A 543 -15.29 9.39 2.00
CA SER A 543 -14.96 9.93 0.68
C SER A 543 -13.60 9.36 0.21
N HIS A 544 -13.39 9.39 -1.12
CA HIS A 544 -12.10 8.97 -1.68
C HIS A 544 -10.94 9.80 -1.15
N MET A 545 -11.13 11.10 -1.01
CA MET A 545 -10.15 12.01 -0.44
C MET A 545 -9.77 11.58 0.99
N PHE A 546 -10.75 11.21 1.81
CA PHE A 546 -10.50 10.70 3.16
C PHE A 546 -9.68 9.41 3.14
N GLN A 547 -10.05 8.45 2.27
CA GLN A 547 -9.32 7.20 2.11
C GLN A 547 -7.87 7.48 1.69
N ASP A 548 -7.67 8.41 0.74
CA ASP A 548 -6.36 8.85 0.29
C ASP A 548 -5.51 9.42 1.43
N MET A 549 -6.09 10.30 2.24
CA MET A 549 -5.38 10.91 3.38
C MET A 549 -4.97 9.88 4.43
N VAL A 550 -5.87 8.97 4.77
CA VAL A 550 -5.58 7.97 5.82
C VAL A 550 -4.55 6.95 5.38
N GLU A 551 -4.57 6.51 4.12
CA GLU A 551 -3.53 5.60 3.60
C GLU A 551 -2.14 6.25 3.52
N ALA A 552 -2.11 7.58 3.37
CA ALA A 552 -0.87 8.35 3.41
C ALA A 552 -0.43 8.72 4.84
N ASP A 553 -1.12 8.23 5.91
CA ASP A 553 -0.93 8.60 7.32
C ASP A 553 -1.08 10.12 7.56
N VAL A 554 -1.89 10.79 6.74
CA VAL A 554 -2.20 12.22 6.88
C VAL A 554 -3.25 12.39 7.98
N TYR A 555 -2.97 13.22 8.97
CA TYR A 555 -4.01 13.61 9.93
C TYR A 555 -5.12 14.37 9.21
N TYR A 556 -6.36 13.92 9.41
CA TYR A 556 -7.53 14.61 8.89
C TYR A 556 -8.52 14.90 10.01
N GLY A 557 -8.83 16.18 10.20
CA GLY A 557 -9.69 16.65 11.28
C GLY A 557 -10.64 17.74 10.86
N ALA A 558 -11.68 17.98 11.67
CA ALA A 558 -12.58 19.12 11.54
C ALA A 558 -12.50 20.00 12.78
N ILE A 559 -12.38 21.29 12.54
CA ILE A 559 -12.47 22.35 13.55
C ILE A 559 -13.85 22.99 13.39
N ASN A 560 -14.76 22.62 14.27
CA ASN A 560 -16.15 23.06 14.26
C ASN A 560 -16.43 24.05 15.40
N ASP A 561 -17.52 24.75 15.30
CA ASP A 561 -18.07 25.62 16.35
C ASP A 561 -18.93 24.89 17.41
N ASN A 562 -18.86 23.53 17.39
CA ASN A 562 -19.63 22.68 18.30
C ASN A 562 -18.78 22.10 19.43
N SER A 563 -19.39 21.28 20.30
CA SER A 563 -18.75 20.64 21.46
C SER A 563 -17.57 19.70 21.13
N LYS A 564 -17.30 19.40 19.85
CA LYS A 564 -16.15 18.59 19.40
C LYS A 564 -14.86 19.40 19.34
N THR A 565 -14.94 20.71 19.14
CA THR A 565 -13.79 21.63 19.22
C THR A 565 -13.83 22.38 20.53
N ARG A 566 -12.82 22.13 21.37
CA ARG A 566 -12.68 22.86 22.64
C ARG A 566 -12.13 24.27 22.43
N LEU A 567 -11.20 24.40 21.46
CA LEU A 567 -10.46 25.64 21.23
C LEU A 567 -10.02 25.75 19.78
N TYR A 568 -10.08 26.93 19.19
CA TYR A 568 -9.45 27.31 17.94
C TYR A 568 -9.02 28.78 17.96
N GLN A 569 -7.72 29.03 17.79
CA GLN A 569 -7.09 30.34 17.91
C GLN A 569 -6.19 30.64 16.69
N PRO A 570 -6.79 30.90 15.50
CA PRO A 570 -6.00 31.20 14.30
C PRO A 570 -5.15 32.48 14.43
N GLU A 571 -5.46 33.38 15.35
CA GLU A 571 -4.68 34.57 15.66
C GLU A 571 -3.25 34.28 16.11
N LEU A 572 -2.97 33.09 16.65
CA LEU A 572 -1.61 32.68 17.01
C LEU A 572 -0.67 32.60 15.80
N LEU A 573 -1.22 32.35 14.60
CA LEU A 573 -0.45 32.34 13.38
C LEU A 573 0.15 33.72 13.04
N ALA A 574 -0.46 34.79 13.47
CA ALA A 574 0.06 36.14 13.27
C ALA A 574 1.40 36.40 13.99
N GLY A 575 1.74 35.58 14.99
CA GLY A 575 3.05 35.56 15.65
C GLY A 575 4.14 34.81 14.89
N CYS A 576 3.83 34.16 13.78
CA CYS A 576 4.77 33.41 12.96
C CYS A 576 5.08 34.14 11.64
N PRO A 577 6.30 33.99 11.08
CA PRO A 577 6.65 34.58 9.79
C PRO A 577 5.74 34.09 8.65
N GLU A 578 5.07 35.01 7.96
CA GLU A 578 4.34 34.74 6.72
C GLU A 578 5.33 34.89 5.56
N ILE A 579 5.49 33.85 4.76
CA ILE A 579 6.56 33.77 3.74
C ILE A 579 6.04 33.66 2.29
N LEU A 580 4.71 33.54 2.08
CA LEU A 580 4.14 33.27 0.77
C LEU A 580 4.36 34.42 -0.22
N ALA A 581 4.30 35.66 0.26
CA ALA A 581 4.54 36.85 -0.55
C ALA A 581 5.95 36.89 -1.17
N GLY A 582 6.95 36.33 -0.46
CA GLY A 582 8.31 36.19 -0.98
C GLY A 582 8.48 35.03 -1.97
N LEU A 583 7.60 34.02 -1.93
CA LEU A 583 7.65 32.84 -2.78
C LEU A 583 6.81 32.97 -4.05
N CYS A 584 5.70 33.72 -4.02
CA CYS A 584 4.75 33.89 -5.11
C CYS A 584 4.31 35.35 -5.28
N PRO A 585 5.23 36.31 -5.52
CA PRO A 585 4.91 37.75 -5.57
C PRO A 585 4.00 38.13 -6.75
N GLU A 586 3.92 37.27 -7.78
CA GLU A 586 3.18 37.49 -9.01
C GLU A 586 1.66 37.28 -8.88
N GLU A 587 1.15 36.76 -7.75
CA GLU A 587 -0.26 36.43 -7.56
C GLU A 587 -0.91 37.16 -6.37
N PRO A 588 -1.04 38.50 -6.40
CA PRO A 588 -1.49 39.29 -5.26
C PRO A 588 -2.94 38.99 -4.82
N GLU A 589 -3.80 38.50 -5.72
CA GLU A 589 -5.16 38.07 -5.36
C GLU A 589 -5.12 36.82 -4.46
N MET A 590 -4.27 35.84 -4.80
CA MET A 590 -4.12 34.61 -4.01
C MET A 590 -3.48 34.87 -2.65
N LEU A 591 -2.53 35.81 -2.56
CA LEU A 591 -1.88 36.19 -1.30
C LEU A 591 -2.83 36.80 -0.26
N ARG A 592 -4.02 37.26 -0.67
CA ARG A 592 -5.07 37.70 0.26
C ARG A 592 -5.84 36.53 0.85
N ILE A 593 -6.01 35.45 0.09
CA ILE A 593 -6.84 34.30 0.42
C ILE A 593 -6.03 33.21 1.12
N VAL A 594 -4.81 32.95 0.63
CA VAL A 594 -3.93 31.88 1.12
C VAL A 594 -2.72 32.51 1.82
N LYS A 595 -2.37 31.96 2.97
CA LYS A 595 -1.17 32.32 3.74
C LYS A 595 -0.32 31.10 3.97
N LEU A 596 1.00 31.27 3.99
CA LEU A 596 1.98 30.24 4.34
C LEU A 596 2.85 30.75 5.48
N TYR A 597 2.74 30.08 6.62
CA TYR A 597 3.49 30.42 7.82
C TYR A 597 4.65 29.45 8.03
N ASP A 598 5.86 30.00 8.24
CA ASP A 598 7.02 29.25 8.71
C ASP A 598 6.96 29.14 10.24
N VAL A 599 6.59 27.95 10.73
CA VAL A 599 6.41 27.70 12.17
C VAL A 599 7.56 26.93 12.82
N ARG A 600 8.67 26.74 12.09
CA ARG A 600 9.83 26.00 12.58
C ARG A 600 10.46 26.61 13.83
N LYS A 601 10.58 27.94 13.86
CA LYS A 601 11.07 28.68 15.04
C LYS A 601 10.02 28.81 16.14
N CYS A 602 8.75 28.62 15.82
CA CYS A 602 7.64 28.64 16.76
C CYS A 602 7.38 27.25 17.40
N ARG A 603 8.21 26.25 17.12
CA ARG A 603 8.09 24.86 17.63
C ARG A 603 6.67 24.32 17.58
N ALA A 604 6.05 24.42 16.41
CA ALA A 604 4.72 23.88 16.22
C ALA A 604 4.74 22.35 16.26
N SER A 605 3.79 21.76 16.98
CA SER A 605 3.60 20.30 17.04
C SER A 605 2.13 19.93 17.01
N LEU A 606 1.82 18.82 16.34
CA LEU A 606 0.52 18.17 16.34
C LEU A 606 0.60 16.92 17.21
N THR A 607 -0.19 16.89 18.28
CA THR A 607 -0.26 15.76 19.22
C THR A 607 -1.61 15.07 19.08
N LEU A 608 -1.60 13.77 18.78
CA LEU A 608 -2.78 12.93 18.65
C LEU A 608 -2.80 11.91 19.77
N ASP A 609 -3.89 11.88 20.55
CA ASP A 609 -4.16 10.83 21.53
C ASP A 609 -5.34 9.98 21.04
N ALA A 610 -5.03 8.77 20.61
CA ALA A 610 -6.02 7.82 20.10
C ALA A 610 -6.92 7.25 21.22
N HIS A 611 -6.45 7.21 22.48
CA HIS A 611 -7.23 6.70 23.62
C HIS A 611 -8.32 7.68 24.03
N GLU A 612 -7.97 8.97 24.11
CA GLU A 612 -8.92 10.03 24.41
C GLU A 612 -9.69 10.50 23.16
N GLY A 613 -9.24 10.08 21.96
CA GLY A 613 -9.78 10.59 20.70
C GLY A 613 -9.57 12.09 20.55
N ARG A 614 -8.43 12.62 20.97
CA ARG A 614 -8.14 14.05 21.05
C ARG A 614 -6.97 14.42 20.14
N ALA A 615 -7.06 15.57 19.48
CA ALA A 615 -6.01 16.13 18.63
C ALA A 615 -5.74 17.58 19.05
N VAL A 616 -4.48 17.92 19.26
CA VAL A 616 -4.04 19.24 19.73
C VAL A 616 -2.90 19.72 18.85
N CYS A 617 -3.02 20.93 18.31
CA CYS A 617 -1.90 21.62 17.68
C CYS A 617 -1.41 22.74 18.57
N ARG A 618 -0.13 22.72 18.92
CA ARG A 618 0.53 23.70 19.81
C ARG A 618 1.51 24.55 19.02
N ILE A 619 1.56 25.85 19.30
CA ILE A 619 2.54 26.82 18.79
C ILE A 619 3.12 27.57 19.99
N GLN A 620 4.41 27.40 20.29
CA GLN A 620 5.04 27.97 21.51
C GLN A 620 5.44 29.44 21.40
N GLY A 621 5.27 30.06 20.24
CA GLY A 621 5.78 31.41 19.97
C GLY A 621 7.26 31.44 19.56
N MET A 622 7.70 32.55 18.98
CA MET A 622 9.14 32.71 18.64
C MET A 622 9.96 32.80 19.92
N GLN A 623 10.95 31.94 20.04
CA GLN A 623 12.05 32.15 20.99
C GLN A 623 13.14 32.98 20.30
N ASP A 624 13.64 34.02 20.97
CA ASP A 624 14.71 34.92 20.53
C ASP A 624 16.02 34.17 20.20
#